data_a6d3d789d319c6ab2be86fad2c451d15
#
_entry.id   a6d3d789d319c6ab2be86fad2c451d15
#
_cell.length_a   1.000
_cell.length_b   1.000
_cell.length_c   1.000
_cell.angle_alpha   90.00
_cell.angle_beta   90.00
_cell.angle_gamma   90.00
#
_symmetry.space_group_name_H-M   'P 1'
#
loop_
_entity.id
_entity.type
_entity.pdbx_description
1 polymer ?
#
loop_
_entity_poly.entity_id
_entity_poly.type
_entity_poly.pdbx_seq_one_letter_code
_entity_poly.pdbx_strand_id
1 'polypeptide(L)'
;MTGTAPTPAKRQRALSGIQPTSDSFHLGNYLGAVRQWVQLQDEFETFYFIPNMHGITTPHDPKALRERTVFAAAQLLALGVDPARSTMFVQSQVPEHAELTWVLNCLTGFGEASRMTQFKDKSAKNGTESSSVGLFTYPILMAADILLYRPQLVPVGEDQRQHLELTRTLAQRFNTRFKKTFVVPEAYIVGDTAKIYDLQNPTAKMSKSAESDAGLISILDDPKVIAKRVRSAVTDTEREIRFDREAKPGVSNLLTIESALTGTPIPELELAYEGKGYGDLKTQVADVLVDFATPLRGRVQTYLDDRAELDKVLASGRERAREIASRTLADVYDRVGFLAP
;
A
#
# COMPACT_ATOMS: atom_id res chain seq x y z
N MET A 1 -42.11 27.13 9.37
CA MET A 1 -41.54 26.23 8.36
C MET A 1 -40.09 26.00 8.74
N THR A 2 -39.79 24.90 9.43
CA THR A 2 -38.45 24.50 9.83
C THR A 2 -37.84 23.72 8.67
N GLY A 3 -37.01 24.40 7.89
CA GLY A 3 -36.25 23.77 6.83
C GLY A 3 -35.24 22.81 7.45
N THR A 4 -35.42 21.49 7.29
CA THR A 4 -34.43 20.48 7.57
C THR A 4 -33.26 20.70 6.63
N ALA A 5 -32.09 21.02 7.19
CA ALA A 5 -30.84 21.05 6.41
C ALA A 5 -30.68 19.71 5.68
N PRO A 6 -30.27 19.72 4.40
CA PRO A 6 -30.07 18.48 3.67
C PRO A 6 -29.00 17.63 4.38
N THR A 7 -29.33 16.38 4.66
CA THR A 7 -28.38 15.39 5.20
C THR A 7 -27.22 15.36 4.23
N PRO A 8 -25.96 15.55 4.69
CA PRO A 8 -24.80 15.51 3.79
C PRO A 8 -24.76 14.14 3.09
N ALA A 9 -24.58 14.16 1.78
CA ALA A 9 -24.46 12.93 0.99
C ALA A 9 -23.34 12.07 1.59
N LYS A 10 -23.64 10.79 1.83
CA LYS A 10 -22.66 9.85 2.41
C LYS A 10 -21.46 9.77 1.48
N ARG A 11 -20.27 10.09 1.99
CA ARG A 11 -19.02 9.98 1.21
C ARG A 11 -18.86 8.56 0.72
N GLN A 12 -18.34 8.40 -0.49
CA GLN A 12 -17.92 7.10 -1.01
C GLN A 12 -16.74 6.58 -0.17
N ARG A 13 -16.62 5.24 -0.06
CA ARG A 13 -15.53 4.61 0.67
C ARG A 13 -14.37 4.27 -0.24
N ALA A 14 -13.17 4.58 0.22
CA ALA A 14 -11.93 4.10 -0.34
C ALA A 14 -11.21 3.23 0.70
N LEU A 15 -10.69 2.07 0.27
CA LEU A 15 -9.97 1.14 1.15
C LEU A 15 -8.66 0.71 0.50
N SER A 16 -7.58 0.76 1.26
CA SER A 16 -6.29 0.22 0.85
C SER A 16 -5.49 -0.28 2.06
N GLY A 17 -4.43 -1.06 1.79
CA GLY A 17 -3.56 -1.60 2.83
C GLY A 17 -2.12 -1.71 2.38
N ILE A 18 -1.20 -1.63 3.34
CA ILE A 18 0.24 -1.81 3.10
C ILE A 18 0.82 -2.84 4.07
N GLN A 19 1.44 -3.88 3.53
CA GLN A 19 1.98 -5.00 4.32
C GLN A 19 3.19 -4.57 5.15
N PRO A 20 3.28 -5.03 6.42
CA PRO A 20 4.42 -4.78 7.30
C PRO A 20 5.57 -5.76 7.01
N THR A 21 6.08 -5.76 5.78
CA THR A 21 7.09 -6.75 5.31
C THR A 21 8.52 -6.36 5.63
N SER A 22 8.76 -5.18 6.20
CA SER A 22 10.10 -4.69 6.56
C SER A 22 10.03 -3.59 7.61
N ASP A 23 11.19 -3.21 8.09
CA ASP A 23 11.37 -2.23 9.14
C ASP A 23 11.08 -0.77 8.68
N SER A 24 10.98 -0.53 7.37
CA SER A 24 10.61 0.76 6.81
C SER A 24 9.91 0.60 5.46
N PHE A 25 9.01 1.53 5.14
CA PHE A 25 8.56 1.71 3.77
C PHE A 25 9.71 2.21 2.91
N HIS A 26 9.76 1.84 1.66
CA HIS A 26 10.67 2.44 0.72
C HIS A 26 9.99 3.61 -0.03
N LEU A 27 10.81 4.44 -0.66
CA LEU A 27 10.36 5.64 -1.38
C LEU A 27 9.24 5.33 -2.38
N GLY A 28 9.33 4.20 -3.09
CA GLY A 28 8.29 3.75 -4.03
C GLY A 28 6.95 3.43 -3.35
N ASN A 29 6.93 2.96 -2.08
CA ASN A 29 5.68 2.78 -1.33
C ASN A 29 5.05 4.15 -1.01
N TYR A 30 5.87 5.11 -0.59
CA TYR A 30 5.38 6.45 -0.27
C TYR A 30 4.83 7.15 -1.51
N LEU A 31 5.62 7.30 -2.55
CA LEU A 31 5.24 8.03 -3.76
C LEU A 31 4.18 7.30 -4.59
N GLY A 32 4.22 5.96 -4.58
CA GLY A 32 3.31 5.13 -5.35
C GLY A 32 1.96 4.85 -4.67
N ALA A 33 1.84 5.05 -3.35
CA ALA A 33 0.61 4.72 -2.63
C ALA A 33 0.28 5.70 -1.50
N VAL A 34 1.12 5.81 -0.44
CA VAL A 34 0.74 6.48 0.81
C VAL A 34 0.47 7.97 0.61
N ARG A 35 1.25 8.65 -0.23
CA ARG A 35 1.03 10.07 -0.57
C ARG A 35 -0.39 10.32 -1.11
N GLN A 36 -0.90 9.42 -1.91
CA GLN A 36 -2.25 9.52 -2.47
C GLN A 36 -3.32 9.22 -1.43
N TRP A 37 -3.06 8.26 -0.53
CA TRP A 37 -3.97 7.97 0.57
C TRP A 37 -4.23 9.21 1.43
N VAL A 38 -3.18 10.00 1.67
CA VAL A 38 -3.30 11.28 2.40
C VAL A 38 -4.23 12.25 1.68
N GLN A 39 -4.13 12.34 0.36
CA GLN A 39 -5.01 13.20 -0.46
C GLN A 39 -6.46 12.71 -0.49
N LEU A 40 -6.66 11.39 -0.60
CA LEU A 40 -8.00 10.79 -0.64
C LEU A 40 -8.82 11.01 0.64
N GLN A 41 -8.20 11.34 1.76
CA GLN A 41 -8.90 11.68 3.01
C GLN A 41 -9.81 12.91 2.88
N ASP A 42 -9.55 13.79 1.93
CA ASP A 42 -10.37 14.99 1.71
C ASP A 42 -11.70 14.66 1.05
N GLU A 43 -11.73 13.64 0.19
CA GLU A 43 -12.85 13.34 -0.69
C GLU A 43 -13.65 12.11 -0.24
N PHE A 44 -13.01 11.12 0.40
CA PHE A 44 -13.59 9.81 0.70
C PHE A 44 -13.68 9.53 2.20
N GLU A 45 -14.57 8.60 2.58
CA GLU A 45 -14.51 7.87 3.85
C GLU A 45 -13.44 6.79 3.72
N THR A 46 -12.24 7.05 4.25
CA THR A 46 -11.05 6.24 3.99
C THR A 46 -10.79 5.20 5.08
N PHE A 47 -10.42 4.00 4.63
CA PHE A 47 -10.01 2.86 5.44
C PHE A 47 -8.62 2.45 5.03
N TYR A 48 -7.65 2.58 5.94
CA TYR A 48 -6.27 2.17 5.71
C TYR A 48 -5.86 1.15 6.75
N PHE A 49 -5.37 0.01 6.32
CA PHE A 49 -5.07 -1.06 7.25
C PHE A 49 -3.69 -1.68 7.02
N ILE A 50 -3.22 -2.36 8.06
CA ILE A 50 -1.97 -3.09 8.04
C ILE A 50 -2.31 -4.57 7.92
N PRO A 51 -2.19 -5.19 6.72
CA PRO A 51 -2.58 -6.56 6.44
C PRO A 51 -1.53 -7.56 6.95
N ASN A 52 -1.38 -7.67 8.26
CA ASN A 52 -0.37 -8.51 8.89
C ASN A 52 -0.67 -10.02 8.80
N MET A 53 -1.93 -10.44 8.56
CA MET A 53 -2.25 -11.84 8.30
C MET A 53 -1.65 -12.31 6.96
N HIS A 54 -1.55 -11.46 5.97
CA HIS A 54 -0.84 -11.79 4.73
C HIS A 54 0.66 -12.03 4.96
N GLY A 55 1.23 -11.44 6.00
CA GLY A 55 2.65 -11.60 6.36
C GLY A 55 3.02 -13.03 6.79
N ILE A 56 2.05 -13.82 7.27
CA ILE A 56 2.30 -15.20 7.72
C ILE A 56 2.15 -16.26 6.62
N THR A 57 1.83 -15.87 5.40
CA THR A 57 1.72 -16.81 4.26
C THR A 57 3.06 -17.39 3.83
N THR A 58 4.16 -16.78 4.28
CA THR A 58 5.55 -17.23 4.12
C THR A 58 6.21 -17.33 5.49
N PRO A 59 7.32 -18.09 5.62
CA PRO A 59 8.07 -18.16 6.89
C PRO A 59 8.41 -16.77 7.42
N HIS A 60 8.18 -16.53 8.70
CA HIS A 60 8.37 -15.25 9.36
C HIS A 60 8.86 -15.40 10.79
N ASP A 61 9.50 -14.36 11.32
CA ASP A 61 9.78 -14.23 12.75
C ASP A 61 8.61 -13.50 13.45
N PRO A 62 7.99 -14.09 14.47
CA PRO A 62 6.84 -13.50 15.15
C PRO A 62 7.15 -12.17 15.84
N LYS A 63 8.36 -11.99 16.34
CA LYS A 63 8.79 -10.74 16.99
C LYS A 63 8.93 -9.64 15.94
N ALA A 64 9.64 -9.95 14.85
CA ALA A 64 9.80 -9.01 13.74
C ALA A 64 8.45 -8.60 13.11
N LEU A 65 7.51 -9.54 12.93
CA LEU A 65 6.18 -9.22 12.41
C LEU A 65 5.43 -8.25 13.32
N ARG A 66 5.50 -8.46 14.64
CA ARG A 66 4.88 -7.56 15.63
C ARG A 66 5.49 -6.16 15.58
N GLU A 67 6.82 -6.08 15.61
CA GLU A 67 7.55 -4.82 15.55
C GLU A 67 7.24 -4.07 14.25
N ARG A 68 7.32 -4.74 13.10
CA ARG A 68 7.02 -4.17 11.80
C ARG A 68 5.58 -3.68 11.66
N THR A 69 4.63 -4.37 12.28
CA THR A 69 3.23 -3.91 12.32
C THR A 69 3.11 -2.57 13.05
N VAL A 70 3.81 -2.41 14.18
CA VAL A 70 3.85 -1.16 14.94
C VAL A 70 4.58 -0.06 14.16
N PHE A 71 5.72 -0.38 13.58
CA PHE A 71 6.47 0.55 12.72
C PHE A 71 5.66 1.02 11.52
N ALA A 72 4.92 0.12 10.87
CA ALA A 72 4.06 0.49 9.76
C ALA A 72 2.97 1.49 10.19
N ALA A 73 2.34 1.28 11.37
CA ALA A 73 1.36 2.21 11.91
C ALA A 73 1.97 3.60 12.17
N ALA A 74 3.11 3.65 12.87
CA ALA A 74 3.80 4.90 13.16
C ALA A 74 4.21 5.65 11.87
N GLN A 75 4.67 4.92 10.85
CA GLN A 75 5.03 5.51 9.56
C GLN A 75 3.82 6.08 8.83
N LEU A 76 2.68 5.39 8.82
CA LEU A 76 1.45 5.89 8.19
C LEU A 76 1.00 7.20 8.82
N LEU A 77 0.97 7.27 10.15
CA LEU A 77 0.63 8.50 10.88
C LEU A 77 1.62 9.63 10.60
N ALA A 78 2.92 9.34 10.65
CA ALA A 78 3.97 10.31 10.38
C ALA A 78 3.95 10.84 8.93
N LEU A 79 3.47 10.04 7.98
CA LEU A 79 3.29 10.40 6.59
C LEU A 79 2.00 11.19 6.31
N GLY A 80 1.11 11.34 7.31
CA GLY A 80 -0.06 12.19 7.20
C GLY A 80 -1.40 11.45 7.12
N VAL A 81 -1.43 10.13 7.38
CA VAL A 81 -2.72 9.45 7.61
C VAL A 81 -3.28 9.95 8.94
N ASP A 82 -4.36 10.71 8.86
CA ASP A 82 -5.01 11.34 10.01
C ASP A 82 -6.08 10.41 10.60
N PRO A 83 -5.91 9.91 11.85
CA PRO A 83 -6.87 9.00 12.48
C PRO A 83 -8.23 9.66 12.81
N ALA A 84 -8.32 10.99 12.78
CA ALA A 84 -9.58 11.69 12.92
C ALA A 84 -10.41 11.66 11.61
N ARG A 85 -9.75 11.47 10.48
CA ARG A 85 -10.35 11.50 9.13
C ARG A 85 -10.44 10.12 8.49
N SER A 86 -9.51 9.22 8.84
CA SER A 86 -9.39 7.88 8.31
C SER A 86 -9.59 6.82 9.39
N THR A 87 -10.16 5.68 9.03
CA THR A 87 -10.15 4.50 9.88
C THR A 87 -8.86 3.73 9.64
N MET A 88 -7.90 3.83 10.57
CA MET A 88 -6.62 3.10 10.49
C MET A 88 -6.60 1.96 11.50
N PHE A 89 -6.34 0.72 11.06
CA PHE A 89 -6.40 -0.46 11.92
C PHE A 89 -5.44 -1.58 11.46
N VAL A 90 -5.29 -2.59 12.34
CA VAL A 90 -4.52 -3.81 12.03
C VAL A 90 -5.48 -4.94 11.70
N GLN A 91 -5.26 -5.60 10.58
CA GLN A 91 -6.13 -6.66 10.04
C GLN A 91 -6.44 -7.75 11.05
N SER A 92 -5.44 -8.31 11.73
CA SER A 92 -5.63 -9.40 12.69
C SER A 92 -6.42 -9.02 13.95
N GLN A 93 -6.68 -7.74 14.17
CA GLN A 93 -7.52 -7.26 15.27
C GLN A 93 -9.02 -7.23 14.92
N VAL A 94 -9.37 -7.57 13.69
CA VAL A 94 -10.73 -7.61 13.15
C VAL A 94 -11.00 -9.05 12.67
N PRO A 95 -11.51 -9.96 13.52
CA PRO A 95 -11.67 -11.39 13.21
C PRO A 95 -12.55 -11.65 11.98
N GLU A 96 -13.45 -10.73 11.69
CA GLU A 96 -14.39 -10.79 10.58
C GLU A 96 -13.71 -11.00 9.22
N HIS A 97 -12.42 -10.58 9.09
CA HIS A 97 -11.60 -10.86 7.90
C HIS A 97 -11.43 -12.37 7.66
N ALA A 98 -11.07 -13.12 8.70
CA ALA A 98 -10.90 -14.56 8.60
C ALA A 98 -12.24 -15.29 8.39
N GLU A 99 -13.29 -14.82 9.05
CA GLU A 99 -14.64 -15.41 8.96
C GLU A 99 -15.23 -15.24 7.55
N LEU A 100 -15.17 -14.03 6.97
CA LEU A 100 -15.61 -13.83 5.59
C LEU A 100 -14.73 -14.60 4.60
N THR A 101 -13.42 -14.70 4.85
CA THR A 101 -12.51 -15.49 4.01
C THR A 101 -12.98 -16.93 3.88
N TRP A 102 -13.49 -17.56 4.96
CA TRP A 102 -14.03 -18.90 4.89
C TRP A 102 -15.22 -19.00 3.93
N VAL A 103 -16.18 -18.08 4.03
CA VAL A 103 -17.35 -18.04 3.13
C VAL A 103 -16.92 -17.87 1.69
N LEU A 104 -15.99 -16.96 1.43
CA LEU A 104 -15.49 -16.70 0.07
C LEU A 104 -14.65 -17.85 -0.50
N ASN A 105 -13.89 -18.57 0.35
CA ASN A 105 -13.20 -19.81 -0.05
C ASN A 105 -14.20 -20.86 -0.59
N CYS A 106 -15.36 -21.01 0.07
CA CYS A 106 -16.42 -21.92 -0.37
C CYS A 106 -17.12 -21.48 -1.67
N LEU A 107 -16.92 -20.25 -2.09
CA LEU A 107 -17.45 -19.70 -3.35
C LEU A 107 -16.41 -19.59 -4.47
N THR A 108 -15.14 -19.78 -4.14
CA THR A 108 -14.04 -19.67 -5.12
C THR A 108 -13.74 -21.04 -5.73
N GLY A 109 -13.73 -21.11 -7.06
CA GLY A 109 -13.32 -22.32 -7.74
C GLY A 109 -11.81 -22.57 -7.60
N PHE A 110 -11.42 -23.84 -7.39
CA PHE A 110 -10.00 -24.22 -7.30
C PHE A 110 -9.19 -23.73 -8.52
N GLY A 111 -9.77 -23.87 -9.73
CA GLY A 111 -9.14 -23.41 -10.97
C GLY A 111 -8.97 -21.89 -11.05
N GLU A 112 -9.82 -21.09 -10.38
CA GLU A 112 -9.66 -19.64 -10.32
C GLU A 112 -8.48 -19.28 -9.42
N ALA A 113 -8.42 -19.85 -8.23
CA ALA A 113 -7.31 -19.66 -7.30
C ALA A 113 -5.96 -20.11 -7.91
N SER A 114 -5.94 -21.23 -8.63
CA SER A 114 -4.73 -21.77 -9.28
C SER A 114 -4.21 -20.88 -10.43
N ARG A 115 -5.03 -20.04 -11.01
CA ARG A 115 -4.63 -19.13 -12.11
C ARG A 115 -4.01 -17.82 -11.63
N MET A 116 -4.01 -17.56 -10.33
CA MET A 116 -3.41 -16.34 -9.78
C MET A 116 -1.89 -16.30 -10.03
N THR A 117 -1.42 -15.27 -10.74
CA THR A 117 -0.03 -15.16 -11.20
C THR A 117 0.94 -15.09 -10.03
N GLN A 118 0.65 -14.32 -9.01
CA GLN A 118 1.53 -14.20 -7.84
C GLN A 118 1.69 -15.50 -7.05
N PHE A 119 0.68 -16.38 -7.04
CA PHE A 119 0.84 -17.73 -6.49
C PHE A 119 1.88 -18.52 -7.29
N LYS A 120 1.75 -18.48 -8.63
CA LYS A 120 2.69 -19.18 -9.51
C LYS A 120 4.13 -18.68 -9.34
N ASP A 121 4.31 -17.36 -9.30
CA ASP A 121 5.64 -16.74 -9.16
C ASP A 121 6.31 -17.07 -7.82
N LYS A 122 5.54 -17.03 -6.72
CA LYS A 122 6.06 -17.33 -5.38
C LYS A 122 6.29 -18.83 -5.16
N SER A 123 5.39 -19.68 -5.68
CA SER A 123 5.56 -21.14 -5.60
C SER A 123 6.70 -21.64 -6.49
N ALA A 124 6.96 -21.00 -7.63
CA ALA A 124 8.10 -21.32 -8.47
C ALA A 124 9.46 -21.07 -7.78
N LYS A 125 9.54 -20.03 -6.92
CA LYS A 125 10.75 -19.72 -6.15
C LYS A 125 11.00 -20.68 -4.99
N ASN A 126 9.95 -21.17 -4.32
CA ASN A 126 10.06 -21.95 -3.09
C ASN A 126 9.73 -23.44 -3.26
N GLY A 127 9.33 -23.88 -4.45
CA GLY A 127 8.78 -25.19 -4.72
C GLY A 127 7.27 -25.29 -4.35
N THR A 128 6.47 -25.86 -5.24
CA THR A 128 5.01 -25.96 -5.04
C THR A 128 4.64 -26.79 -3.81
N GLU A 129 5.40 -27.85 -3.52
CA GLU A 129 5.14 -28.74 -2.38
C GLU A 129 5.43 -28.11 -1.02
N SER A 130 6.31 -27.11 -0.96
CA SER A 130 6.64 -26.36 0.25
C SER A 130 5.77 -25.13 0.48
N SER A 131 4.89 -24.81 -0.46
CA SER A 131 4.01 -23.64 -0.39
C SER A 131 2.83 -23.88 0.56
N SER A 132 2.58 -22.94 1.47
CA SER A 132 1.45 -23.05 2.41
C SER A 132 0.10 -22.90 1.68
N VAL A 133 -0.96 -23.52 2.23
CA VAL A 133 -2.34 -23.29 1.77
C VAL A 133 -2.69 -21.80 1.86
N GLY A 134 -2.18 -21.11 2.88
CA GLY A 134 -2.34 -19.66 3.01
C GLY A 134 -1.78 -18.86 1.83
N LEU A 135 -0.65 -19.31 1.26
CA LEU A 135 -0.11 -18.70 0.04
C LEU A 135 -1.00 -18.95 -1.19
N PHE A 136 -1.72 -20.06 -1.22
CA PHE A 136 -2.70 -20.36 -2.27
C PHE A 136 -3.99 -19.53 -2.13
N THR A 137 -4.45 -19.31 -0.88
CA THR A 137 -5.75 -18.69 -0.60
C THR A 137 -5.69 -17.21 -0.23
N TYR A 138 -4.50 -16.60 -0.08
CA TYR A 138 -4.40 -15.19 0.30
C TYR A 138 -5.13 -14.21 -0.65
N PRO A 139 -5.31 -14.47 -1.96
CA PRO A 139 -6.12 -13.60 -2.80
C PRO A 139 -7.60 -13.54 -2.37
N ILE A 140 -8.08 -14.61 -1.74
CA ILE A 140 -9.45 -14.69 -1.22
C ILE A 140 -9.54 -13.94 0.11
N LEU A 141 -8.51 -14.01 0.96
CA LEU A 141 -8.38 -13.16 2.14
C LEU A 141 -8.36 -11.67 1.74
N MET A 142 -7.63 -11.31 0.70
CA MET A 142 -7.65 -9.93 0.19
C MET A 142 -9.04 -9.52 -0.31
N ALA A 143 -9.78 -10.42 -0.94
CA ALA A 143 -11.17 -10.15 -1.31
C ALA A 143 -12.06 -9.92 -0.07
N ALA A 144 -11.88 -10.70 1.00
CA ALA A 144 -12.58 -10.48 2.27
C ALA A 144 -12.21 -9.14 2.90
N ASP A 145 -10.92 -8.79 2.92
CA ASP A 145 -10.42 -7.49 3.42
C ASP A 145 -11.16 -6.32 2.78
N ILE A 146 -11.41 -6.41 1.48
CA ILE A 146 -12.08 -5.36 0.72
C ILE A 146 -13.60 -5.41 0.94
N LEU A 147 -14.22 -6.55 0.75
CA LEU A 147 -15.67 -6.67 0.70
C LEU A 147 -16.37 -6.41 2.04
N LEU A 148 -15.69 -6.64 3.18
CA LEU A 148 -16.19 -6.32 4.51
C LEU A 148 -16.62 -4.86 4.64
N TYR A 149 -15.87 -3.95 4.05
CA TYR A 149 -16.10 -2.50 4.19
C TYR A 149 -16.96 -1.91 3.09
N ARG A 150 -17.35 -2.72 2.08
CA ARG A 150 -18.19 -2.28 0.94
C ARG A 150 -17.66 -1.00 0.29
N PRO A 151 -16.36 -0.89 -0.02
CA PRO A 151 -15.80 0.29 -0.66
C PRO A 151 -16.26 0.39 -2.11
N GLN A 152 -16.40 1.60 -2.62
CA GLN A 152 -16.59 1.88 -4.04
C GLN A 152 -15.26 1.87 -4.78
N LEU A 153 -14.18 2.34 -4.12
CA LEU A 153 -12.87 2.52 -4.72
C LEU A 153 -11.78 1.78 -3.93
N VAL A 154 -10.88 1.14 -4.64
CA VAL A 154 -9.72 0.48 -4.06
C VAL A 154 -8.46 1.01 -4.76
N PRO A 155 -7.73 1.93 -4.09
CA PRO A 155 -6.42 2.37 -4.56
C PRO A 155 -5.44 1.21 -4.58
N VAL A 156 -5.03 0.77 -5.77
CA VAL A 156 -4.10 -0.36 -5.96
C VAL A 156 -3.11 -0.06 -7.06
N GLY A 157 -1.92 -0.63 -6.94
CA GLY A 157 -0.97 -0.69 -8.04
C GLY A 157 -1.42 -1.67 -9.13
N GLU A 158 -0.89 -1.52 -10.33
CA GLU A 158 -1.22 -2.37 -11.49
C GLU A 158 -0.98 -3.87 -11.21
N ASP A 159 0.02 -4.19 -10.40
CA ASP A 159 0.34 -5.56 -9.98
C ASP A 159 -0.76 -6.22 -9.13
N GLN A 160 -1.69 -5.45 -8.57
CA GLN A 160 -2.82 -5.94 -7.78
C GLN A 160 -4.13 -6.03 -8.58
N ARG A 161 -4.14 -5.64 -9.86
CA ARG A 161 -5.34 -5.65 -10.71
C ARG A 161 -6.01 -7.02 -10.73
N GLN A 162 -5.25 -8.09 -10.90
CA GLN A 162 -5.81 -9.45 -10.95
C GLN A 162 -6.50 -9.85 -9.64
N HIS A 163 -5.97 -9.46 -8.48
CA HIS A 163 -6.61 -9.71 -7.19
C HIS A 163 -7.92 -8.94 -7.04
N LEU A 164 -7.96 -7.70 -7.53
CA LEU A 164 -9.19 -6.91 -7.50
C LEU A 164 -10.25 -7.47 -8.45
N GLU A 165 -9.87 -7.97 -9.61
CA GLU A 165 -10.81 -8.65 -10.51
C GLU A 165 -11.39 -9.94 -9.89
N LEU A 166 -10.59 -10.70 -9.15
CA LEU A 166 -11.11 -11.82 -8.36
C LEU A 166 -12.11 -11.34 -7.32
N THR A 167 -11.80 -10.26 -6.59
CA THR A 167 -12.68 -9.64 -5.59
C THR A 167 -14.02 -9.23 -6.22
N ARG A 168 -14.00 -8.58 -7.37
CA ARG A 168 -15.19 -8.17 -8.13
C ARG A 168 -16.03 -9.39 -8.54
N THR A 169 -15.38 -10.42 -9.05
CA THR A 169 -16.02 -11.69 -9.44
C THR A 169 -16.71 -12.35 -8.25
N LEU A 170 -16.05 -12.40 -7.09
CA LEU A 170 -16.63 -12.98 -5.86
C LEU A 170 -17.80 -12.15 -5.33
N ALA A 171 -17.70 -10.82 -5.37
CA ALA A 171 -18.82 -9.93 -5.01
C ALA A 171 -20.04 -10.15 -5.89
N GLN A 172 -19.85 -10.19 -7.21
CA GLN A 172 -20.93 -10.43 -8.18
C GLN A 172 -21.54 -11.81 -8.00
N ARG A 173 -20.71 -12.85 -7.85
CA ARG A 173 -21.15 -14.24 -7.63
C ARG A 173 -21.98 -14.39 -6.36
N PHE A 174 -21.52 -13.80 -5.24
CA PHE A 174 -22.28 -13.78 -4.01
C PHE A 174 -23.63 -13.08 -4.17
N ASN A 175 -23.61 -11.86 -4.73
CA ASN A 175 -24.80 -11.05 -4.93
C ASN A 175 -25.85 -11.75 -5.83
N THR A 176 -25.39 -12.48 -6.87
CA THR A 176 -26.27 -13.22 -7.78
C THR A 176 -26.82 -14.48 -7.12
N ARG A 177 -25.98 -15.22 -6.38
CA ARG A 177 -26.37 -16.51 -5.80
C ARG A 177 -27.30 -16.37 -4.58
N PHE A 178 -27.07 -15.35 -3.75
CA PHE A 178 -27.80 -15.18 -2.50
C PHE A 178 -28.71 -13.95 -2.53
N LYS A 179 -28.19 -12.76 -2.35
CA LYS A 179 -28.86 -11.45 -2.50
C LYS A 179 -27.81 -10.35 -2.56
N LYS A 180 -28.16 -9.20 -3.09
CA LYS A 180 -27.27 -8.03 -3.12
C LYS A 180 -26.81 -7.68 -1.71
N THR A 181 -25.52 -7.89 -1.44
CA THR A 181 -24.87 -7.69 -0.14
C THR A 181 -23.60 -6.85 -0.28
N PHE A 182 -22.76 -7.16 -1.27
CA PHE A 182 -21.51 -6.46 -1.49
C PHE A 182 -21.67 -5.34 -2.53
N VAL A 183 -20.91 -4.25 -2.32
CA VAL A 183 -20.58 -3.33 -3.38
C VAL A 183 -19.52 -3.97 -4.25
N VAL A 184 -19.66 -3.90 -5.57
CA VAL A 184 -18.61 -4.34 -6.48
C VAL A 184 -17.60 -3.19 -6.60
N PRO A 185 -16.38 -3.34 -6.06
CA PRO A 185 -15.44 -2.24 -6.00
C PRO A 185 -14.82 -1.94 -7.37
N GLU A 186 -14.36 -0.72 -7.56
CA GLU A 186 -13.61 -0.31 -8.74
C GLU A 186 -12.15 -0.04 -8.39
N ALA A 187 -11.25 -0.35 -9.34
CA ALA A 187 -9.85 0.01 -9.21
C ALA A 187 -9.70 1.53 -9.30
N TYR A 188 -9.07 2.13 -8.30
CA TYR A 188 -8.62 3.49 -8.38
C TYR A 188 -7.13 3.48 -8.71
N ILE A 189 -6.84 3.52 -10.01
CA ILE A 189 -5.47 3.61 -10.49
C ILE A 189 -5.19 5.08 -10.71
N VAL A 190 -4.36 5.64 -9.84
CA VAL A 190 -3.95 7.03 -10.01
C VAL A 190 -2.97 7.11 -11.17
N GLY A 191 -3.38 7.81 -12.23
CA GLY A 191 -2.67 7.83 -13.51
C GLY A 191 -1.23 8.37 -13.44
N ASP A 192 -0.96 9.30 -12.52
CA ASP A 192 0.34 9.98 -12.39
C ASP A 192 1.12 9.59 -11.13
N THR A 193 1.02 8.33 -10.68
CA THR A 193 1.95 7.87 -9.66
C THR A 193 3.35 7.77 -10.22
N ALA A 194 4.27 8.49 -9.61
CA ALA A 194 5.68 8.39 -9.94
C ALA A 194 6.14 6.93 -9.75
N LYS A 195 6.35 6.20 -10.85
CA LYS A 195 7.00 4.89 -10.80
C LYS A 195 8.47 5.11 -10.48
N ILE A 196 8.86 4.71 -9.29
CA ILE A 196 10.25 4.82 -8.83
C ILE A 196 10.95 3.50 -9.09
N TYR A 197 12.11 3.60 -9.70
CA TYR A 197 12.94 2.47 -10.07
C TYR A 197 14.12 2.31 -9.11
N ASP A 198 14.71 1.11 -9.10
CA ASP A 198 15.91 0.81 -8.32
C ASP A 198 17.07 1.70 -8.77
N LEU A 199 17.87 2.23 -7.84
CA LEU A 199 18.96 3.16 -8.17
C LEU A 199 20.15 2.47 -8.85
N GLN A 200 20.31 1.15 -8.66
CA GLN A 200 21.38 0.36 -9.29
C GLN A 200 20.89 -0.32 -10.57
N ASN A 201 19.58 -0.58 -10.68
CA ASN A 201 18.96 -1.11 -11.88
C ASN A 201 17.72 -0.26 -12.25
N PRO A 202 17.91 0.89 -12.93
CA PRO A 202 16.85 1.86 -13.18
C PRO A 202 15.79 1.40 -14.21
N THR A 203 15.85 0.16 -14.66
CA THR A 203 14.80 -0.50 -15.47
C THR A 203 13.90 -1.40 -14.62
N ALA A 204 14.33 -1.78 -13.41
CA ALA A 204 13.55 -2.57 -12.47
C ALA A 204 12.85 -1.67 -11.46
N LYS A 205 11.58 -1.97 -11.12
CA LYS A 205 10.83 -1.25 -10.07
C LYS A 205 11.58 -1.35 -8.74
N MET A 206 11.69 -0.24 -8.00
CA MET A 206 12.22 -0.25 -6.64
C MET A 206 11.44 -1.22 -5.77
N SER A 207 12.10 -2.25 -5.28
CA SER A 207 11.50 -3.36 -4.54
C SER A 207 12.47 -3.90 -3.50
N LYS A 208 11.93 -4.36 -2.38
CA LYS A 208 12.70 -5.04 -1.31
C LYS A 208 13.17 -6.45 -1.68
N SER A 209 12.63 -7.03 -2.73
CA SER A 209 13.04 -8.33 -3.25
C SER A 209 14.19 -8.25 -4.25
N ALA A 210 14.82 -7.07 -4.41
CA ALA A 210 16.04 -6.91 -5.20
C ALA A 210 17.22 -7.67 -4.55
N GLU A 211 18.20 -8.06 -5.37
CA GLU A 211 19.38 -8.80 -4.91
C GLU A 211 20.29 -7.99 -3.97
N SER A 212 20.13 -6.66 -3.97
CA SER A 212 20.93 -5.74 -3.16
C SER A 212 20.10 -4.55 -2.67
N ASP A 213 20.31 -4.16 -1.42
CA ASP A 213 19.71 -2.96 -0.83
C ASP A 213 20.33 -1.65 -1.35
N ALA A 214 21.38 -1.71 -2.16
CA ALA A 214 22.09 -0.53 -2.65
C ALA A 214 21.23 0.36 -3.55
N GLY A 215 20.26 -0.22 -4.24
CA GLY A 215 19.32 0.49 -5.11
C GLY A 215 18.03 0.94 -4.42
N LEU A 216 17.84 0.56 -3.15
CA LEU A 216 16.63 0.84 -2.38
C LEU A 216 16.82 2.09 -1.51
N ILE A 217 15.85 2.99 -1.48
CA ILE A 217 15.76 4.08 -0.51
C ILE A 217 14.62 3.77 0.47
N SER A 218 14.96 3.48 1.71
CA SER A 218 13.99 3.43 2.81
C SER A 218 13.76 4.85 3.34
N ILE A 219 12.50 5.20 3.59
CA ILE A 219 12.14 6.57 4.04
C ILE A 219 12.65 6.90 5.46
N LEU A 220 13.10 5.89 6.20
CA LEU A 220 13.72 6.02 7.52
C LEU A 220 15.22 5.78 7.53
N ASP A 221 15.86 5.64 6.37
CA ASP A 221 17.31 5.50 6.27
C ASP A 221 18.04 6.71 6.90
N ASP A 222 19.25 6.47 7.39
CA ASP A 222 20.11 7.55 7.85
C ASP A 222 20.42 8.51 6.68
N PRO A 223 20.43 9.83 6.89
CA PRO A 223 20.74 10.81 5.87
C PRO A 223 22.02 10.51 5.09
N LYS A 224 23.07 10.03 5.78
CA LYS A 224 24.33 9.66 5.12
C LYS A 224 24.18 8.43 4.22
N VAL A 225 23.32 7.48 4.58
CA VAL A 225 23.00 6.30 3.77
C VAL A 225 22.23 6.72 2.53
N ILE A 226 21.21 7.57 2.68
CA ILE A 226 20.43 8.13 1.56
C ILE A 226 21.39 8.83 0.57
N ALA A 227 22.18 9.77 1.06
CA ALA A 227 23.11 10.52 0.23
C ALA A 227 24.14 9.62 -0.49
N LYS A 228 24.67 8.59 0.21
CA LYS A 228 25.58 7.61 -0.39
C LYS A 228 24.90 6.82 -1.52
N ARG A 229 23.69 6.30 -1.29
CA ARG A 229 22.96 5.52 -2.30
C ARG A 229 22.62 6.35 -3.54
N VAL A 230 22.16 7.59 -3.36
CA VAL A 230 21.85 8.49 -4.48
C VAL A 230 23.10 8.84 -5.29
N ARG A 231 24.21 9.15 -4.60
CA ARG A 231 25.49 9.44 -5.30
C ARG A 231 25.99 8.25 -6.11
N SER A 232 25.75 7.03 -5.66
CA SER A 232 26.15 5.80 -6.36
C SER A 232 25.10 5.30 -7.37
N ALA A 233 23.97 6.01 -7.55
CA ALA A 233 22.94 5.62 -8.50
C ALA A 233 23.53 5.50 -9.93
N VAL A 234 23.09 4.45 -10.64
CA VAL A 234 23.54 4.21 -12.01
C VAL A 234 22.94 5.25 -12.94
N THR A 235 23.79 5.86 -13.76
CA THR A 235 23.42 6.77 -14.85
C THR A 235 24.18 6.36 -16.11
N ASP A 236 23.74 6.84 -17.27
CA ASP A 236 24.45 6.64 -18.54
C ASP A 236 25.82 7.37 -18.56
N THR A 237 26.55 7.24 -19.66
CA THR A 237 27.90 7.82 -19.83
C THR A 237 27.91 9.22 -20.46
N GLU A 238 26.74 9.78 -20.78
CA GLU A 238 26.62 11.15 -21.28
C GLU A 238 26.72 12.16 -20.13
N ARG A 239 26.49 13.43 -20.42
CA ARG A 239 26.52 14.51 -19.41
C ARG A 239 25.20 15.28 -19.33
N GLU A 240 24.40 15.19 -20.38
CA GLU A 240 23.15 15.92 -20.51
C GLU A 240 22.08 15.37 -19.54
N ILE A 241 21.52 16.26 -18.75
CA ILE A 241 20.42 15.96 -17.85
C ILE A 241 19.11 16.22 -18.60
N ARG A 242 18.52 15.17 -19.17
CA ARG A 242 17.21 15.19 -19.81
C ARG A 242 16.42 13.93 -19.47
N PHE A 243 15.11 14.07 -19.50
CA PHE A 243 14.20 12.99 -19.25
C PHE A 243 13.99 12.15 -20.52
N ASP A 244 14.45 10.91 -20.45
CA ASP A 244 14.27 9.91 -21.49
C ASP A 244 14.36 8.53 -20.85
N ARG A 245 13.22 7.87 -20.67
CA ARG A 245 13.16 6.59 -19.94
C ARG A 245 13.86 5.44 -20.67
N GLU A 246 13.99 5.53 -21.98
CA GLU A 246 14.62 4.49 -22.81
C GLU A 246 16.13 4.69 -22.87
N ALA A 247 16.57 5.89 -23.23
CA ALA A 247 18.00 6.20 -23.39
C ALA A 247 18.69 6.55 -22.06
N LYS A 248 17.97 7.16 -21.10
CA LYS A 248 18.51 7.68 -19.84
C LYS A 248 17.69 7.23 -18.62
N PRO A 249 17.47 5.92 -18.40
CA PRO A 249 16.58 5.45 -17.36
C PRO A 249 17.01 5.90 -15.95
N GLY A 250 18.31 5.94 -15.65
CA GLY A 250 18.83 6.38 -14.36
C GLY A 250 18.62 7.87 -14.10
N VAL A 251 18.91 8.72 -15.07
CA VAL A 251 18.68 10.17 -14.99
C VAL A 251 17.19 10.46 -14.87
N SER A 252 16.38 9.81 -15.70
CA SER A 252 14.91 9.95 -15.66
C SER A 252 14.32 9.53 -14.32
N ASN A 253 14.88 8.50 -13.67
CA ASN A 253 14.46 8.09 -12.34
C ASN A 253 14.80 9.14 -11.27
N LEU A 254 16.00 9.73 -11.32
CA LEU A 254 16.40 10.79 -10.40
C LEU A 254 15.56 12.06 -10.58
N LEU A 255 15.29 12.49 -11.81
CA LEU A 255 14.39 13.60 -12.10
C LEU A 255 12.95 13.32 -11.62
N THR A 256 12.48 12.07 -11.78
CA THR A 256 11.16 11.67 -11.28
C THR A 256 11.08 11.75 -9.76
N ILE A 257 12.12 11.32 -9.03
CA ILE A 257 12.20 11.42 -7.58
C ILE A 257 12.16 12.87 -7.13
N GLU A 258 12.99 13.73 -7.73
CA GLU A 258 13.05 15.14 -7.39
C GLU A 258 11.71 15.84 -7.67
N SER A 259 11.18 15.68 -8.87
CA SER A 259 9.87 16.22 -9.25
C SER A 259 8.75 15.78 -8.29
N ALA A 260 8.72 14.50 -7.95
CA ALA A 260 7.71 13.96 -7.05
C ALA A 260 7.80 14.53 -5.63
N LEU A 261 8.98 14.81 -5.11
CA LEU A 261 9.17 15.34 -3.75
C LEU A 261 9.02 16.85 -3.68
N THR A 262 9.53 17.58 -4.68
CA THR A 262 9.49 19.06 -4.72
C THR A 262 8.19 19.61 -5.28
N GLY A 263 7.48 18.83 -6.12
CA GLY A 263 6.35 19.29 -6.91
C GLY A 263 6.74 20.05 -8.18
N THR A 264 8.04 20.21 -8.44
CA THR A 264 8.55 20.91 -9.64
C THR A 264 8.38 20.01 -10.87
N PRO A 265 7.73 20.48 -11.95
CA PRO A 265 7.59 19.72 -13.19
C PRO A 265 8.94 19.34 -13.80
N ILE A 266 9.03 18.13 -14.36
CA ILE A 266 10.27 17.63 -14.97
C ILE A 266 10.87 18.61 -16.02
N PRO A 267 10.10 19.22 -16.92
CA PRO A 267 10.67 20.19 -17.87
C PRO A 267 11.33 21.42 -17.21
N GLU A 268 10.82 21.85 -16.05
CA GLU A 268 11.43 22.94 -15.28
C GLU A 268 12.74 22.50 -14.63
N LEU A 269 12.81 21.25 -14.15
CA LEU A 269 14.04 20.67 -13.62
C LEU A 269 15.11 20.54 -14.72
N GLU A 270 14.75 20.09 -15.91
CA GLU A 270 15.68 20.00 -17.05
C GLU A 270 16.30 21.37 -17.36
N LEU A 271 15.49 22.42 -17.42
CA LEU A 271 15.97 23.79 -17.61
C LEU A 271 16.91 24.25 -16.46
N ALA A 272 16.58 23.93 -15.21
CA ALA A 272 17.38 24.26 -14.04
C ALA A 272 18.75 23.54 -14.02
N TYR A 273 18.85 22.42 -14.74
CA TYR A 273 20.08 21.65 -14.90
C TYR A 273 20.84 21.93 -16.17
N GLU A 274 20.42 22.88 -16.99
CA GLU A 274 21.14 23.24 -18.20
C GLU A 274 22.59 23.64 -17.89
N GLY A 275 23.54 23.00 -18.56
CA GLY A 275 24.98 23.20 -18.33
C GLY A 275 25.58 22.51 -17.11
N LYS A 276 24.76 21.78 -16.30
CA LYS A 276 25.22 21.01 -15.13
C LYS A 276 25.45 19.54 -15.50
N GLY A 277 26.12 18.81 -14.59
CA GLY A 277 26.42 17.41 -14.77
C GLY A 277 25.66 16.50 -13.80
N TYR A 278 25.79 15.18 -14.00
CA TYR A 278 25.12 14.17 -13.13
C TYR A 278 25.51 14.25 -11.66
N GLY A 279 26.70 14.78 -11.34
CA GLY A 279 27.11 15.03 -9.95
C GLY A 279 26.21 16.06 -9.27
N ASP A 280 25.82 17.12 -9.99
CA ASP A 280 24.94 18.18 -9.47
C ASP A 280 23.54 17.63 -9.26
N LEU A 281 22.98 16.88 -10.24
CA LEU A 281 21.69 16.21 -10.12
C LEU A 281 21.66 15.27 -8.91
N LYS A 282 22.65 14.39 -8.78
CA LYS A 282 22.72 13.42 -7.67
C LYS A 282 22.83 14.11 -6.29
N THR A 283 23.56 15.22 -6.24
CA THR A 283 23.68 16.01 -5.01
C THR A 283 22.34 16.60 -4.64
N GLN A 284 21.68 17.28 -5.58
CA GLN A 284 20.39 17.91 -5.34
C GLN A 284 19.29 16.88 -4.95
N VAL A 285 19.22 15.74 -5.66
CA VAL A 285 18.27 14.67 -5.33
C VAL A 285 18.56 14.10 -3.94
N ALA A 286 19.83 13.96 -3.54
CA ALA A 286 20.22 13.52 -2.23
C ALA A 286 19.76 14.51 -1.16
N ASP A 287 19.95 15.80 -1.38
CA ASP A 287 19.55 16.86 -0.44
C ASP A 287 18.03 16.89 -0.28
N VAL A 288 17.26 16.84 -1.36
CA VAL A 288 15.78 16.77 -1.34
C VAL A 288 15.29 15.55 -0.56
N LEU A 289 15.91 14.39 -0.76
CA LEU A 289 15.55 13.16 -0.02
C LEU A 289 15.90 13.25 1.46
N VAL A 290 17.03 13.83 1.82
CA VAL A 290 17.45 14.03 3.21
C VAL A 290 16.51 15.02 3.91
N ASP A 291 16.13 16.10 3.24
CA ASP A 291 15.19 17.10 3.77
C ASP A 291 13.80 16.51 3.99
N PHE A 292 13.38 15.57 3.13
CA PHE A 292 12.15 14.82 3.33
C PHE A 292 12.25 13.81 4.49
N ALA A 293 13.31 13.01 4.52
CA ALA A 293 13.43 11.88 5.46
C ALA A 293 13.74 12.32 6.90
N THR A 294 14.51 13.39 7.09
CA THR A 294 14.95 13.83 8.42
C THR A 294 13.79 14.18 9.36
N PRO A 295 12.85 15.08 8.99
CA PRO A 295 11.71 15.39 9.84
C PRO A 295 10.75 14.20 9.96
N LEU A 296 10.64 13.35 8.94
CA LEU A 296 9.81 12.16 8.98
C LEU A 296 10.29 11.17 10.04
N ARG A 297 11.61 10.91 10.11
CA ARG A 297 12.20 10.06 11.15
C ARG A 297 11.86 10.55 12.55
N GLY A 298 11.96 11.87 12.78
CA GLY A 298 11.59 12.47 14.06
C GLY A 298 10.13 12.22 14.42
N ARG A 299 9.21 12.42 13.48
CA ARG A 299 7.77 12.15 13.69
C ARG A 299 7.49 10.68 13.96
N VAL A 300 8.11 9.76 13.22
CA VAL A 300 7.95 8.32 13.46
C VAL A 300 8.43 7.96 14.87
N GLN A 301 9.60 8.49 15.28
CA GLN A 301 10.13 8.24 16.61
C GLN A 301 9.18 8.75 17.71
N THR A 302 8.57 9.92 17.53
CA THR A 302 7.58 10.45 18.48
C THR A 302 6.42 9.48 18.68
N TYR A 303 5.88 8.88 17.60
CA TYR A 303 4.81 7.87 17.74
C TYR A 303 5.28 6.56 18.36
N LEU A 304 6.53 6.18 18.17
CA LEU A 304 7.10 4.97 18.77
C LEU A 304 7.38 5.16 20.27
N ASP A 305 7.80 6.35 20.66
CA ASP A 305 8.06 6.70 22.07
C ASP A 305 6.77 6.82 22.87
N ASP A 306 5.67 7.29 22.26
CA ASP A 306 4.33 7.29 22.86
C ASP A 306 3.49 6.08 22.40
N ARG A 307 3.92 4.91 22.86
CA ARG A 307 3.25 3.66 22.53
C ARG A 307 1.78 3.63 22.97
N ALA A 308 1.46 4.28 24.09
CA ALA A 308 0.09 4.30 24.62
C ALA A 308 -0.86 5.06 23.68
N GLU A 309 -0.42 6.18 23.12
CA GLU A 309 -1.20 6.95 22.17
C GLU A 309 -1.35 6.20 20.84
N LEU A 310 -0.28 5.57 20.34
CA LEU A 310 -0.36 4.75 19.14
C LEU A 310 -1.36 3.59 19.30
N ASP A 311 -1.34 2.92 20.45
CA ASP A 311 -2.28 1.83 20.76
C ASP A 311 -3.73 2.32 20.87
N LYS A 312 -3.99 3.54 21.36
CA LYS A 312 -5.33 4.16 21.36
C LYS A 312 -5.81 4.43 19.93
N VAL A 313 -4.96 4.96 19.07
CA VAL A 313 -5.28 5.21 17.66
C VAL A 313 -5.69 3.89 16.98
N LEU A 314 -4.90 2.84 17.15
CA LEU A 314 -5.19 1.53 16.58
C LEU A 314 -6.46 0.89 17.17
N ALA A 315 -6.70 1.05 18.49
CA ALA A 315 -7.91 0.56 19.14
C ALA A 315 -9.17 1.28 18.61
N SER A 316 -9.13 2.61 18.49
CA SER A 316 -10.23 3.38 17.92
C SER A 316 -10.51 3.00 16.47
N GLY A 317 -9.46 2.82 15.66
CA GLY A 317 -9.58 2.35 14.29
C GLY A 317 -10.18 0.96 14.19
N ARG A 318 -9.73 0.02 15.05
CA ARG A 318 -10.29 -1.33 15.16
C ARG A 318 -11.79 -1.30 15.48
N GLU A 319 -12.21 -0.49 16.44
CA GLU A 319 -13.63 -0.38 16.84
C GLU A 319 -14.50 0.10 15.68
N ARG A 320 -14.08 1.16 14.99
CA ARG A 320 -14.77 1.66 13.80
C ARG A 320 -14.79 0.64 12.65
N ALA A 321 -13.68 -0.03 12.42
CA ALA A 321 -13.58 -1.08 11.41
C ALA A 321 -14.51 -2.26 11.73
N ARG A 322 -14.52 -2.74 12.98
CA ARG A 322 -15.38 -3.84 13.41
C ARG A 322 -16.86 -3.50 13.34
N GLU A 323 -17.25 -2.27 13.68
CA GLU A 323 -18.66 -1.87 13.56
C GLU A 323 -19.22 -2.09 12.15
N ILE A 324 -18.41 -1.84 11.11
CA ILE A 324 -18.82 -2.04 9.72
C ILE A 324 -18.66 -3.49 9.31
N ALA A 325 -17.54 -4.11 9.65
CA ALA A 325 -17.22 -5.49 9.29
C ALA A 325 -18.24 -6.47 9.87
N SER A 326 -18.61 -6.32 11.15
CA SER A 326 -19.58 -7.16 11.82
C SER A 326 -20.98 -7.06 11.19
N ARG A 327 -21.41 -5.85 10.82
CA ARG A 327 -22.69 -5.67 10.10
C ARG A 327 -22.68 -6.35 8.74
N THR A 328 -21.57 -6.22 8.00
CA THR A 328 -21.45 -6.87 6.69
C THR A 328 -21.42 -8.38 6.84
N LEU A 329 -20.68 -8.90 7.83
CA LEU A 329 -20.61 -10.34 8.10
C LEU A 329 -21.95 -10.91 8.56
N ALA A 330 -22.71 -10.21 9.40
CA ALA A 330 -24.06 -10.60 9.81
C ALA A 330 -25.00 -10.72 8.58
N ASP A 331 -24.97 -9.75 7.68
CA ASP A 331 -25.70 -9.84 6.41
C ASP A 331 -25.28 -11.08 5.59
N VAL A 332 -23.98 -11.36 5.53
CA VAL A 332 -23.46 -12.54 4.82
C VAL A 332 -23.95 -13.83 5.47
N TYR A 333 -23.86 -13.94 6.79
CA TYR A 333 -24.31 -15.13 7.55
C TYR A 333 -25.79 -15.40 7.37
N ASP A 334 -26.63 -14.37 7.48
CA ASP A 334 -28.07 -14.47 7.18
C ASP A 334 -28.31 -15.01 5.77
N ARG A 335 -27.57 -14.50 4.77
CA ARG A 335 -27.76 -14.87 3.36
C ARG A 335 -27.32 -16.30 3.05
N VAL A 336 -26.23 -16.78 3.66
CA VAL A 336 -25.76 -18.17 3.46
C VAL A 336 -26.48 -19.19 4.33
N GLY A 337 -27.34 -18.73 5.26
CA GLY A 337 -28.16 -19.59 6.10
C GLY A 337 -27.48 -20.03 7.40
N PHE A 338 -26.52 -19.27 7.92
CA PHE A 338 -25.96 -19.50 9.25
C PHE A 338 -26.91 -18.95 10.30
N LEU A 339 -26.97 -19.66 11.45
CA LEU A 339 -27.70 -19.13 12.59
C LEU A 339 -26.97 -17.93 13.18
N ALA A 340 -27.73 -16.92 13.61
CA ALA A 340 -27.17 -15.83 14.39
C ALA A 340 -26.56 -16.37 15.70
N PRO A 341 -25.44 -15.80 16.18
CA PRO A 341 -24.81 -16.23 17.43
C PRO A 341 -25.67 -15.92 18.66
#